data_627c07983070b1f40085f9ccd17e3364
#
_entry.id   627c07983070b1f40085f9ccd17e3364
#
_cell.length_a   1.000
_cell.length_b   1.000
_cell.length_c   1.000
_cell.angle_alpha   90.00
_cell.angle_beta   90.00
_cell.angle_gamma   90.00
#
_symmetry.space_group_name_H-M   'P 1'
#
loop_
_entity.id
_entity.type
_entity.pdbx_description
1 polymer ?
#
loop_
_entity_poly.entity_id
_entity_poly.type
_entity_poly.pdbx_seq_one_letter_code
_entity_poly.pdbx_strand_id
1 'polypeptide(L)'
;MNRTSTMSRRPATAQRDSFPRRAARLALRGPASLTSPAARWAVTLLAVAGAGLLVWSGVIHLQLWSEGYRTISVIGPLFLVQGIAGIVLAVALAAFRRLVLLAAGAALAAGTAAGLLLSASVGLFGYTESLAVPSAQASLVVEFTGAAVLAVAAAIVAAARRRS
;
A
#
# COMPACT_ATOMS: atom_id res chain seq x y z
N MET A 1 -10.56 -61.70 -36.58
CA MET A 1 -10.06 -60.33 -36.88
C MET A 1 -10.48 -59.40 -35.75
N ASN A 2 -9.58 -59.18 -34.81
CA ASN A 2 -9.88 -58.44 -33.60
C ASN A 2 -9.15 -57.08 -33.68
N ARG A 3 -9.89 -55.97 -33.85
CA ARG A 3 -9.30 -54.59 -33.92
C ARG A 3 -9.35 -54.03 -32.51
N THR A 4 -8.23 -54.07 -31.84
CA THR A 4 -7.98 -53.34 -30.57
C THR A 4 -7.83 -51.85 -30.88
N SER A 5 -8.88 -51.09 -30.53
CA SER A 5 -8.85 -49.59 -30.60
C SER A 5 -8.00 -49.07 -29.43
N THR A 6 -6.77 -48.67 -29.72
CA THR A 6 -5.90 -47.94 -28.79
C THR A 6 -6.43 -46.51 -28.62
N MET A 7 -7.12 -46.30 -27.52
CA MET A 7 -7.57 -44.97 -27.10
C MET A 7 -6.37 -44.17 -26.62
N SER A 8 -5.83 -43.32 -27.47
CA SER A 8 -4.75 -42.36 -27.15
C SER A 8 -5.26 -41.36 -26.11
N ARG A 9 -4.88 -41.55 -24.84
CA ARG A 9 -5.04 -40.51 -23.80
C ARG A 9 -4.16 -39.35 -24.13
N ARG A 10 -4.76 -38.27 -24.64
CA ARG A 10 -4.09 -36.95 -24.70
C ARG A 10 -3.66 -36.57 -23.26
N PRO A 11 -2.38 -36.24 -23.02
CA PRO A 11 -1.96 -35.71 -21.75
C PRO A 11 -2.70 -34.39 -21.53
N ALA A 12 -3.43 -34.29 -20.40
CA ALA A 12 -3.99 -33.03 -19.95
C ALA A 12 -2.83 -32.03 -19.82
N THR A 13 -2.77 -31.10 -20.75
CA THR A 13 -1.86 -29.96 -20.68
C THR A 13 -2.19 -29.21 -19.39
N ALA A 14 -1.39 -29.42 -18.35
CA ALA A 14 -1.44 -28.64 -17.14
C ALA A 14 -1.24 -27.17 -17.56
N GLN A 15 -2.36 -26.45 -17.62
CA GLN A 15 -2.39 -25.05 -18.02
C GLN A 15 -1.64 -24.29 -16.91
N ARG A 16 -0.33 -24.08 -17.13
CA ARG A 16 0.48 -23.24 -16.24
C ARG A 16 -0.18 -21.88 -16.20
N ASP A 17 -0.76 -21.54 -15.08
CA ASP A 17 -1.33 -20.22 -14.84
C ASP A 17 -0.31 -19.17 -15.30
N SER A 18 -0.68 -18.33 -16.28
CA SER A 18 0.20 -17.29 -16.80
C SER A 18 0.61 -16.34 -15.66
N PHE A 19 1.85 -15.84 -15.71
CA PHE A 19 2.40 -14.90 -14.71
C PHE A 19 1.42 -13.79 -14.30
N PRO A 20 0.69 -13.13 -15.23
CA PRO A 20 -0.28 -12.09 -14.86
C PRO A 20 -1.45 -12.61 -14.01
N ARG A 21 -1.96 -13.82 -14.26
CA ARG A 21 -3.04 -14.41 -13.45
C ARG A 21 -2.60 -14.73 -12.03
N ARG A 22 -1.36 -15.17 -11.84
CA ARG A 22 -0.79 -15.43 -10.51
C ARG A 22 -0.58 -14.14 -9.75
N ALA A 23 -0.07 -13.09 -10.40
CA ALA A 23 0.11 -11.77 -9.81
C ALA A 23 -1.22 -11.15 -9.38
N ALA A 24 -2.26 -11.22 -10.23
CA ALA A 24 -3.59 -10.72 -9.91
C ALA A 24 -4.22 -11.45 -8.71
N ARG A 25 -4.14 -12.78 -8.66
CA ARG A 25 -4.63 -13.56 -7.51
C ARG A 25 -3.93 -13.18 -6.21
N LEU A 26 -2.65 -12.81 -6.28
CA LEU A 26 -1.89 -12.34 -5.14
C LEU A 26 -2.35 -10.99 -4.65
N ALA A 27 -2.43 -10.04 -5.56
CA ALA A 27 -2.82 -8.67 -5.28
C ALA A 27 -4.17 -8.60 -4.54
N LEU A 28 -5.08 -9.53 -4.86
CA LEU A 28 -6.42 -9.60 -4.28
C LEU A 28 -6.52 -10.38 -2.96
N ARG A 29 -5.42 -10.93 -2.43
CA ARG A 29 -5.43 -11.61 -1.12
C ARG A 29 -5.62 -10.61 0.02
N GLY A 30 -6.27 -11.09 1.07
CA GLY A 30 -6.52 -10.32 2.29
C GLY A 30 -6.56 -11.24 3.52
N PRO A 31 -7.00 -10.76 4.69
CA PRO A 31 -7.03 -11.53 5.94
C PRO A 31 -7.76 -12.87 5.83
N ALA A 32 -8.82 -12.95 5.01
CA ALA A 32 -9.58 -14.17 4.79
C ALA A 32 -8.75 -15.31 4.17
N SER A 33 -7.61 -15.03 3.53
CA SER A 33 -6.72 -16.05 2.97
C SER A 33 -5.77 -16.68 3.99
N LEU A 34 -5.79 -16.21 5.24
CA LEU A 34 -4.95 -16.71 6.32
C LEU A 34 -5.66 -17.85 7.06
N THR A 35 -4.94 -18.92 7.38
CA THR A 35 -5.49 -20.08 8.12
C THR A 35 -5.63 -19.79 9.60
N SER A 36 -4.68 -19.06 10.20
CA SER A 36 -4.67 -18.71 11.63
C SER A 36 -5.64 -17.56 11.93
N PRO A 37 -6.59 -17.73 12.87
CA PRO A 37 -7.44 -16.65 13.35
C PRO A 37 -6.66 -15.47 13.93
N ALA A 38 -5.60 -15.75 14.70
CA ALA A 38 -4.74 -14.70 15.27
C ALA A 38 -4.09 -13.85 14.18
N ALA A 39 -3.57 -14.48 13.10
CA ALA A 39 -3.00 -13.74 11.98
C ALA A 39 -4.05 -12.90 11.24
N ARG A 40 -5.30 -13.38 11.11
CA ARG A 40 -6.39 -12.58 10.52
C ARG A 40 -6.67 -11.33 11.34
N TRP A 41 -6.78 -11.47 12.64
CA TRP A 41 -7.00 -10.33 13.54
C TRP A 41 -5.83 -9.36 13.52
N ALA A 42 -4.59 -9.85 13.58
CA ALA A 42 -3.39 -9.02 13.49
C ALA A 42 -3.38 -8.17 12.20
N VAL A 43 -3.59 -8.79 11.03
CA VAL A 43 -3.63 -8.06 9.75
C VAL A 43 -4.80 -7.07 9.72
N THR A 44 -5.95 -7.42 10.29
CA THR A 44 -7.11 -6.52 10.33
C THR A 44 -6.80 -5.29 11.18
N LEU A 45 -6.23 -5.47 12.38
CA LEU A 45 -5.86 -4.37 13.26
C LEU A 45 -4.78 -3.48 12.65
N LEU A 46 -3.75 -4.08 12.05
CA LEU A 46 -2.70 -3.33 11.35
C LEU A 46 -3.26 -2.56 10.14
N ALA A 47 -4.19 -3.15 9.38
CA ALA A 47 -4.82 -2.46 8.26
C ALA A 47 -5.68 -1.27 8.71
N VAL A 48 -6.43 -1.41 9.80
CA VAL A 48 -7.23 -0.33 10.37
C VAL A 48 -6.33 0.78 10.94
N ALA A 49 -5.29 0.42 11.69
CA ALA A 49 -4.31 1.39 12.19
C ALA A 49 -3.62 2.14 11.05
N GLY A 50 -3.16 1.40 10.02
CA GLY A 50 -2.55 2.00 8.83
C GLY A 50 -3.50 2.90 8.06
N ALA A 51 -4.78 2.52 7.93
CA ALA A 51 -5.80 3.39 7.32
C ALA A 51 -5.98 4.69 8.12
N GLY A 52 -6.03 4.63 9.45
CA GLY A 52 -6.07 5.81 10.31
C GLY A 52 -4.86 6.73 10.12
N LEU A 53 -3.66 6.16 10.00
CA LEU A 53 -2.44 6.92 9.73
C LEU A 53 -2.44 7.56 8.33
N LEU A 54 -2.97 6.88 7.31
CA LEU A 54 -3.14 7.46 5.97
C LEU A 54 -4.15 8.62 5.96
N VAL A 55 -5.25 8.51 6.73
CA VAL A 55 -6.19 9.64 6.91
C VAL A 55 -5.49 10.81 7.58
N TRP A 56 -4.73 10.55 8.65
CA TRP A 56 -4.02 11.61 9.37
C TRP A 56 -3.00 12.31 8.49
N SER A 57 -2.14 11.54 7.77
CA SER A 57 -1.22 12.12 6.78
C SER A 57 -1.97 12.92 5.72
N GLY A 58 -3.07 12.40 5.20
CA GLY A 58 -3.90 13.09 4.22
C GLY A 58 -4.44 14.43 4.75
N VAL A 59 -4.93 14.46 5.99
CA VAL A 59 -5.41 15.69 6.64
C VAL A 59 -4.29 16.71 6.79
N ILE A 60 -3.11 16.31 7.26
CA ILE A 60 -1.95 17.21 7.37
C ILE A 60 -1.64 17.87 6.01
N HIS A 61 -1.59 17.08 4.92
CA HIS A 61 -1.29 17.58 3.59
C HIS A 61 -2.36 18.54 3.06
N LEU A 62 -3.66 18.25 3.30
CA LEU A 62 -4.74 19.14 2.90
C LEU A 62 -4.77 20.44 3.71
N GLN A 63 -4.44 20.40 5.00
CA GLN A 63 -4.30 21.59 5.84
C GLN A 63 -3.16 22.47 5.35
N LEU A 64 -1.97 21.92 5.20
CA LEU A 64 -0.81 22.66 4.68
C LEU A 64 -1.08 23.22 3.28
N TRP A 65 -1.74 22.46 2.41
CA TRP A 65 -2.17 22.96 1.11
C TRP A 65 -3.07 24.20 1.24
N SER A 66 -4.04 24.18 2.16
CA SER A 66 -4.96 25.31 2.36
C SER A 66 -4.29 26.52 3.02
N GLU A 67 -3.29 26.29 3.87
CA GLU A 67 -2.56 27.31 4.64
C GLU A 67 -1.48 28.07 3.82
N GLY A 68 -1.23 27.66 2.58
CA GLY A 68 -0.32 28.40 1.71
C GLY A 68 0.45 27.59 0.68
N TYR A 69 0.66 26.27 0.91
CA TYR A 69 1.43 25.43 -0.02
C TYR A 69 0.81 25.35 -1.42
N ARG A 70 -0.49 25.60 -1.57
CA ARG A 70 -1.19 25.65 -2.88
C ARG A 70 -0.56 26.62 -3.88
N THR A 71 0.14 27.66 -3.40
CA THR A 71 0.78 28.67 -4.26
C THR A 71 2.17 28.27 -4.72
N ILE A 72 2.76 27.22 -4.13
CA ILE A 72 4.09 26.72 -4.50
C ILE A 72 3.94 25.82 -5.73
N SER A 73 4.61 26.20 -6.82
CA SER A 73 4.60 25.46 -8.07
C SER A 73 5.04 24.01 -7.83
N VAL A 74 4.35 23.04 -8.42
CA VAL A 74 4.55 21.58 -8.29
C VAL A 74 4.24 21.06 -6.87
N ILE A 75 4.74 21.67 -5.81
CA ILE A 75 4.51 21.22 -4.42
C ILE A 75 3.03 21.29 -4.05
N GLY A 76 2.35 22.40 -4.38
CA GLY A 76 0.92 22.57 -4.10
C GLY A 76 0.06 21.45 -4.69
N PRO A 77 0.12 21.18 -5.99
CA PRO A 77 -0.57 20.02 -6.58
C PRO A 77 -0.19 18.68 -5.94
N LEU A 78 1.07 18.46 -5.60
CA LEU A 78 1.50 17.22 -4.94
C LEU A 78 0.88 17.04 -3.56
N PHE A 79 0.78 18.12 -2.75
CA PHE A 79 0.11 18.09 -1.45
C PHE A 79 -1.37 17.75 -1.58
N LEU A 80 -2.06 18.36 -2.56
CA LEU A 80 -3.45 18.06 -2.82
C LEU A 80 -3.66 16.58 -3.23
N VAL A 81 -2.85 16.11 -4.17
CA VAL A 81 -2.92 14.71 -4.65
C VAL A 81 -2.60 13.74 -3.52
N GLN A 82 -1.57 14.02 -2.70
CA GLN A 82 -1.21 13.20 -1.55
C GLN A 82 -2.35 13.13 -0.53
N GLY A 83 -2.94 14.27 -0.19
CA GLY A 83 -4.04 14.33 0.76
C GLY A 83 -5.25 13.52 0.30
N ILE A 84 -5.68 13.69 -0.95
CA ILE A 84 -6.80 12.96 -1.53
C ILE A 84 -6.47 11.47 -1.65
N ALA A 85 -5.30 11.12 -2.19
CA ALA A 85 -4.89 9.74 -2.38
C ALA A 85 -4.80 8.98 -1.04
N GLY A 86 -4.26 9.60 0.00
CA GLY A 86 -4.19 9.03 1.35
C GLY A 86 -5.57 8.67 1.90
N ILE A 87 -6.53 9.59 1.81
CA ILE A 87 -7.90 9.38 2.30
C ILE A 87 -8.63 8.30 1.47
N VAL A 88 -8.56 8.37 0.14
CA VAL A 88 -9.20 7.38 -0.75
C VAL A 88 -8.63 5.99 -0.50
N LEU A 89 -7.32 5.88 -0.35
CA LEU A 89 -6.66 4.61 -0.08
C LEU A 89 -6.99 4.07 1.31
N ALA A 90 -7.14 4.93 2.31
CA ALA A 90 -7.58 4.56 3.64
C ALA A 90 -9.01 3.97 3.64
N VAL A 91 -9.94 4.60 2.92
CA VAL A 91 -11.31 4.10 2.74
C VAL A 91 -11.30 2.74 2.03
N ALA A 92 -10.52 2.62 0.96
CA ALA A 92 -10.39 1.36 0.24
C ALA A 92 -9.79 0.25 1.13
N LEU A 93 -8.80 0.56 1.97
CA LEU A 93 -8.21 -0.37 2.95
C LEU A 93 -9.22 -0.81 4.01
N ALA A 94 -10.00 0.12 4.54
CA ALA A 94 -11.05 -0.19 5.51
C ALA A 94 -12.09 -1.15 4.93
N ALA A 95 -12.45 -0.98 3.65
CA ALA A 95 -13.43 -1.80 2.97
C ALA A 95 -12.88 -3.18 2.55
N PHE A 96 -11.69 -3.23 1.96
CA PHE A 96 -11.26 -4.42 1.22
C PHE A 96 -10.03 -5.15 1.79
N ARG A 97 -9.15 -4.50 2.54
CA ARG A 97 -7.94 -5.06 3.19
C ARG A 97 -7.13 -6.01 2.30
N ARG A 98 -6.98 -5.67 1.00
CA ARG A 98 -6.27 -6.48 0.01
C ARG A 98 -4.77 -6.22 0.07
N LEU A 99 -3.96 -7.23 -0.28
CA LEU A 99 -2.50 -7.10 -0.32
C LEU A 99 -2.04 -5.91 -1.16
N VAL A 100 -2.65 -5.69 -2.32
CA VAL A 100 -2.33 -4.56 -3.19
C VAL A 100 -2.57 -3.21 -2.51
N LEU A 101 -3.65 -3.09 -1.72
CA LEU A 101 -3.97 -1.85 -0.99
C LEU A 101 -3.01 -1.64 0.19
N LEU A 102 -2.65 -2.72 0.91
CA LEU A 102 -1.64 -2.66 1.97
C LEU A 102 -0.29 -2.19 1.42
N ALA A 103 0.14 -2.78 0.30
CA ALA A 103 1.39 -2.40 -0.37
C ALA A 103 1.35 -0.98 -0.93
N ALA A 104 0.23 -0.57 -1.54
CA ALA A 104 0.05 0.79 -2.06
C ALA A 104 0.07 1.83 -0.93
N GLY A 105 -0.59 1.55 0.21
CA GLY A 105 -0.56 2.42 1.38
C GLY A 105 0.83 2.55 1.98
N ALA A 106 1.55 1.43 2.11
CA ALA A 106 2.94 1.45 2.56
C ALA A 106 3.84 2.26 1.62
N ALA A 107 3.68 2.08 0.31
CA ALA A 107 4.45 2.81 -0.71
C ALA A 107 4.12 4.31 -0.72
N LEU A 108 2.83 4.68 -0.57
CA LEU A 108 2.40 6.06 -0.48
C LEU A 108 3.05 6.75 0.73
N ALA A 109 2.92 6.16 1.91
CA ALA A 109 3.49 6.70 3.15
C ALA A 109 5.03 6.79 3.08
N ALA A 110 5.71 5.74 2.62
CA ALA A 110 7.16 5.74 2.47
C ALA A 110 7.63 6.77 1.42
N GLY A 111 6.91 6.91 0.31
CA GLY A 111 7.21 7.87 -0.74
C GLY A 111 7.06 9.30 -0.27
N THR A 112 6.04 9.59 0.53
CA THR A 112 5.82 10.92 1.11
C THR A 112 6.90 11.28 2.12
N ALA A 113 7.24 10.35 3.04
CA ALA A 113 8.36 10.55 3.97
C ALA A 113 9.69 10.80 3.22
N ALA A 114 9.95 10.02 2.16
CA ALA A 114 11.14 10.23 1.33
C ALA A 114 11.13 11.58 0.64
N GLY A 115 9.99 12.02 0.10
CA GLY A 115 9.83 13.35 -0.50
C GLY A 115 10.12 14.47 0.48
N LEU A 116 9.61 14.38 1.72
CA LEU A 116 9.87 15.35 2.77
C LEU A 116 11.35 15.39 3.12
N LEU A 117 12.00 14.23 3.32
CA LEU A 117 13.44 14.17 3.62
C LEU A 117 14.29 14.72 2.48
N LEU A 118 13.95 14.44 1.22
CA LEU A 118 14.62 15.00 0.06
C LEU A 118 14.45 16.52 0.00
N SER A 119 13.23 17.02 0.21
CA SER A 119 12.97 18.47 0.25
C SER A 119 13.79 19.16 1.34
N ALA A 120 13.90 18.53 2.52
CA ALA A 120 14.65 19.10 3.63
C ALA A 120 16.17 19.04 3.46
N SER A 121 16.70 18.08 2.69
CA SER A 121 18.15 17.87 2.54
C SER A 121 18.75 18.61 1.34
N VAL A 122 18.13 18.48 0.17
CA VAL A 122 18.68 19.01 -1.10
C VAL A 122 17.70 19.95 -1.81
N GLY A 123 16.50 20.12 -1.26
CA GLY A 123 15.41 20.81 -1.92
C GLY A 123 14.68 19.93 -2.95
N LEU A 124 13.42 20.22 -3.19
CA LEU A 124 12.60 19.51 -4.16
C LEU A 124 11.81 20.54 -4.99
N PHE A 125 11.97 20.53 -6.30
CA PHE A 125 11.33 21.48 -7.23
C PHE A 125 11.52 22.96 -6.86
N GLY A 126 12.72 23.31 -6.34
CA GLY A 126 13.04 24.66 -5.90
C GLY A 126 12.49 25.07 -4.53
N TYR A 127 11.89 24.11 -3.80
CA TYR A 127 11.40 24.30 -2.44
C TYR A 127 12.20 23.46 -1.43
N THR A 128 12.60 24.09 -0.32
CA THR A 128 13.30 23.41 0.79
C THR A 128 12.43 23.47 2.03
N GLU A 129 12.10 22.29 2.56
CA GLU A 129 11.28 22.15 3.77
C GLU A 129 12.17 22.25 5.03
N SER A 130 11.56 22.70 6.14
CA SER A 130 12.25 22.75 7.44
C SER A 130 11.74 21.63 8.35
N LEU A 131 12.64 20.74 8.78
CA LEU A 131 12.31 19.72 9.77
C LEU A 131 12.12 20.24 11.19
N ALA A 132 12.40 21.53 11.43
CA ALA A 132 12.14 22.18 12.72
C ALA A 132 10.65 22.53 12.91
N VAL A 133 9.86 22.49 11.84
CA VAL A 133 8.41 22.79 11.89
C VAL A 133 7.63 21.60 12.46
N PRO A 134 6.75 21.82 13.45
CA PRO A 134 5.98 20.71 14.07
C PRO A 134 5.19 19.87 13.08
N SER A 135 4.62 20.47 12.03
CA SER A 135 3.90 19.75 10.98
C SER A 135 4.78 18.77 10.20
N ALA A 136 6.02 19.16 9.87
CA ALA A 136 6.96 18.28 9.19
C ALA A 136 7.37 17.10 10.09
N GLN A 137 7.60 17.34 11.38
CA GLN A 137 7.89 16.27 12.35
C GLN A 137 6.70 15.33 12.50
N ALA A 138 5.49 15.86 12.63
CA ALA A 138 4.28 15.06 12.71
C ALA A 138 4.07 14.19 11.44
N SER A 139 4.28 14.77 10.27
CA SER A 139 4.25 14.03 8.99
C SER A 139 5.22 12.86 9.00
N LEU A 140 6.50 13.09 9.34
CA LEU A 140 7.49 12.01 9.39
C LEU A 140 7.09 10.87 10.31
N VAL A 141 6.63 11.18 11.52
CA VAL A 141 6.19 10.15 12.49
C VAL A 141 5.01 9.35 11.94
N VAL A 142 4.00 10.02 11.41
CA VAL A 142 2.79 9.40 10.87
C VAL A 142 3.13 8.54 9.65
N GLU A 143 3.97 9.03 8.76
CA GLU A 143 4.33 8.37 7.51
C GLU A 143 5.25 7.18 7.70
N PHE A 144 6.30 7.29 8.53
CA PHE A 144 7.14 6.15 8.86
C PHE A 144 6.37 5.06 9.60
N THR A 145 5.53 5.45 10.57
CA THR A 145 4.70 4.49 11.29
C THR A 145 3.69 3.83 10.36
N GLY A 146 3.03 4.60 9.49
CA GLY A 146 2.08 4.11 8.49
C GLY A 146 2.73 3.15 7.50
N ALA A 147 3.89 3.51 6.98
CA ALA A 147 4.66 2.65 6.08
C ALA A 147 5.04 1.33 6.75
N ALA A 148 5.57 1.37 7.97
CA ALA A 148 5.96 0.17 8.71
C ALA A 148 4.77 -0.74 9.02
N VAL A 149 3.68 -0.19 9.56
CA VAL A 149 2.46 -0.92 9.93
C VAL A 149 1.85 -1.61 8.70
N LEU A 150 1.72 -0.90 7.59
CA LEU A 150 1.14 -1.44 6.36
C LEU A 150 2.08 -2.44 5.67
N ALA A 151 3.40 -2.21 5.71
CA ALA A 151 4.39 -3.16 5.19
C ALA A 151 4.38 -4.48 5.98
N VAL A 152 4.29 -4.43 7.30
CA VAL A 152 4.16 -5.63 8.15
C VAL A 152 2.87 -6.39 7.81
N ALA A 153 1.74 -5.70 7.71
CA ALA A 153 0.48 -6.33 7.31
C ALA A 153 0.57 -7.00 5.93
N ALA A 154 1.19 -6.32 4.95
CA ALA A 154 1.41 -6.85 3.62
C ALA A 154 2.34 -8.08 3.65
N ALA A 155 3.41 -8.05 4.44
CA ALA A 155 4.35 -9.16 4.60
C ALA A 155 3.67 -10.40 5.20
N ILE A 156 2.83 -10.26 6.22
CA ILE A 156 2.07 -11.36 6.81
C ILE A 156 1.18 -12.02 5.75
N VAL A 157 0.43 -11.23 4.99
CA VAL A 157 -0.46 -11.75 3.92
C VAL A 157 0.35 -12.42 2.80
N ALA A 158 1.51 -11.87 2.43
CA ALA A 158 2.37 -12.42 1.39
C ALA A 158 3.08 -13.72 1.84
N ALA A 159 3.54 -13.79 3.11
CA ALA A 159 4.27 -14.93 3.65
C ALA A 159 3.40 -16.18 3.85
N ALA A 160 2.10 -16.02 4.09
CA ALA A 160 1.15 -17.13 4.21
C ALA A 160 1.10 -18.06 2.97
N ARG A 161 1.68 -17.63 1.84
CA ARG A 161 1.80 -18.41 0.59
C ARG A 161 2.82 -19.54 0.61
N ARG A 162 3.87 -19.36 1.42
CA ARG A 162 5.04 -20.27 1.35
C ARG A 162 4.84 -21.56 2.13
N ARG A 163 3.74 -21.67 2.87
CA ARG A 163 3.47 -22.79 3.78
C ARG A 163 2.33 -23.69 3.33
N SER A 164 1.70 -23.43 2.20
CA SER A 164 0.67 -24.23 1.54
C SER A 164 1.15 -24.77 0.19
#